data_9345804ccc6d4d7f38f1718c8c595387
#
_entry.id   9345804ccc6d4d7f38f1718c8c595387
#
_cell.length_a   1.000
_cell.length_b   1.000
_cell.length_c   1.000
_cell.angle_alpha   90.00
_cell.angle_beta   90.00
_cell.angle_gamma   90.00
#
_symmetry.space_group_name_H-M   'P 1'
#
loop_
_entity.id
_entity.type
_entity.pdbx_description
1 polymer ?
#
loop_
_entity_poly.entity_id
_entity_poly.type
_entity_poly.pdbx_seq_one_letter_code
_entity_poly.pdbx_strand_id
1 'polypeptide(L)'
;STDAAATTAASTEAAQTAPAEKQDVSLRIWGAEEDQTMLQGMIDSFKEHYADYANFDIQLGTESESTAKDTVLADIEAAADVYSFASDQLFDLVNAGALQSVDEMDAALETYAGKSVADVKSANASGSVEAATKDGTLYAFPMSADNGYFLYYNSELVTPEDAQTWDTLLAAAEKAGKKVGMTLA
;
A
#
# COMPACT_ATOMS: atom_id res chain seq x y z
N SER A 1 24.18 -28.11 -27.45
CA SER A 1 23.73 -28.60 -26.14
C SER A 1 24.41 -27.81 -25.04
N THR A 2 23.76 -26.87 -24.42
CA THR A 2 24.21 -26.18 -23.21
C THR A 2 23.05 -26.21 -22.24
N ASP A 3 23.18 -27.07 -21.25
CA ASP A 3 22.27 -27.22 -20.12
C ASP A 3 22.41 -25.99 -19.21
N ALA A 4 21.35 -25.23 -19.05
CA ALA A 4 21.28 -24.16 -18.06
C ALA A 4 20.64 -24.74 -16.79
N ALA A 5 21.48 -25.03 -15.81
CA ALA A 5 21.05 -25.44 -14.49
C ALA A 5 20.35 -24.27 -13.79
N ALA A 6 19.06 -24.39 -13.56
CA ALA A 6 18.29 -23.48 -12.70
C ALA A 6 18.70 -23.74 -11.24
N THR A 7 19.42 -22.79 -10.67
CA THR A 7 19.74 -22.79 -9.23
C THR A 7 18.52 -22.30 -8.48
N THR A 8 17.78 -23.23 -7.89
CA THR A 8 16.71 -22.93 -6.93
C THR A 8 17.39 -22.47 -5.64
N ALA A 9 17.35 -21.18 -5.36
CA ALA A 9 17.74 -20.65 -4.06
C ALA A 9 16.71 -21.11 -3.02
N ALA A 10 17.07 -22.09 -2.21
CA ALA A 10 16.32 -22.47 -1.04
C ALA A 10 16.43 -21.32 -0.03
N SER A 11 15.34 -20.60 0.22
CA SER A 11 15.22 -19.70 1.35
C SER A 11 15.38 -20.54 2.63
N THR A 12 16.45 -20.29 3.37
CA THR A 12 16.62 -20.86 4.71
C THR A 12 15.67 -20.10 5.63
N GLU A 13 14.49 -20.64 5.81
CA GLU A 13 13.54 -20.19 6.82
C GLU A 13 14.20 -20.39 8.18
N ALA A 14 14.50 -19.29 8.88
CA ALA A 14 15.00 -19.34 10.23
C ALA A 14 13.87 -19.93 11.10
N ALA A 15 14.08 -21.14 11.59
CA ALA A 15 13.12 -21.82 12.46
C ALA A 15 12.96 -21.01 13.74
N GLN A 16 11.89 -20.26 13.85
CA GLN A 16 11.48 -19.59 15.06
C GLN A 16 10.88 -20.60 16.04
N THR A 17 11.31 -20.53 17.28
CA THR A 17 10.69 -21.30 18.35
C THR A 17 9.40 -20.61 18.75
N ALA A 18 8.27 -21.27 18.58
CA ALA A 18 6.99 -20.77 19.06
C ALA A 18 7.03 -20.49 20.58
N PRO A 19 6.32 -19.47 21.09
CA PRO A 19 6.30 -19.14 22.50
C PRO A 19 5.69 -20.30 23.33
N ALA A 20 6.11 -20.42 24.57
CA ALA A 20 5.62 -21.48 25.48
C ALA A 20 4.12 -21.34 25.82
N GLU A 21 3.60 -20.11 25.76
CA GLU A 21 2.17 -19.78 25.91
C GLU A 21 1.76 -18.85 24.78
N LYS A 22 0.64 -19.16 24.10
CA LYS A 22 0.07 -18.33 23.06
C LYS A 22 -0.64 -17.13 23.67
N GLN A 23 -0.42 -15.96 23.11
CA GLN A 23 -1.16 -14.76 23.47
C GLN A 23 -2.44 -14.65 22.64
N ASP A 24 -3.47 -14.07 23.22
CA ASP A 24 -4.67 -13.67 22.47
C ASP A 24 -4.42 -12.31 21.84
N VAL A 25 -4.55 -12.22 20.53
CA VAL A 25 -4.32 -11.01 19.73
C VAL A 25 -5.59 -10.66 18.99
N SER A 26 -6.16 -9.50 19.27
CA SER A 26 -7.31 -8.96 18.56
C SER A 26 -6.86 -7.82 17.66
N LEU A 27 -7.22 -7.86 16.36
CA LEU A 27 -6.89 -6.87 15.36
C LEU A 27 -8.12 -6.50 14.54
N ARG A 28 -8.19 -5.24 14.12
CA ARG A 28 -9.14 -4.75 13.13
C ARG A 28 -8.38 -4.38 11.86
N ILE A 29 -8.88 -4.84 10.73
CA ILE A 29 -8.31 -4.57 9.40
C ILE A 29 -9.39 -3.93 8.56
N TRP A 30 -9.07 -2.85 7.85
CA TRP A 30 -9.94 -2.24 6.87
C TRP A 30 -9.37 -2.38 5.45
N GLY A 31 -10.25 -2.67 4.51
CA GLY A 31 -9.96 -2.66 3.08
C GLY A 31 -11.17 -2.31 2.25
N ALA A 32 -10.97 -2.00 0.98
CA ALA A 32 -12.05 -1.66 0.06
C ALA A 32 -13.09 -2.80 -0.07
N GLU A 33 -14.32 -2.45 -0.46
CA GLU A 33 -15.40 -3.42 -0.58
C GLU A 33 -15.10 -4.51 -1.62
N GLU A 34 -14.46 -4.16 -2.71
CA GLU A 34 -14.05 -5.07 -3.77
C GLU A 34 -12.96 -6.06 -3.33
N ASP A 35 -12.17 -5.73 -2.31
CA ASP A 35 -11.05 -6.54 -1.84
C ASP A 35 -11.43 -7.50 -0.70
N GLN A 36 -12.63 -7.42 -0.15
CA GLN A 36 -13.04 -8.16 1.05
C GLN A 36 -12.80 -9.68 0.93
N THR A 37 -13.14 -10.29 -0.21
CA THR A 37 -12.94 -11.73 -0.40
C THR A 37 -11.46 -12.11 -0.43
N MET A 38 -10.63 -11.31 -1.07
CA MET A 38 -9.18 -11.52 -1.13
C MET A 38 -8.56 -11.34 0.25
N LEU A 39 -8.89 -10.27 0.95
CA LEU A 39 -8.38 -9.96 2.29
C LEU A 39 -8.78 -11.03 3.30
N GLN A 40 -10.02 -11.54 3.25
CA GLN A 40 -10.43 -12.63 4.12
C GLN A 40 -9.57 -13.90 3.88
N GLY A 41 -9.29 -14.24 2.63
CA GLY A 41 -8.40 -15.37 2.30
C GLY A 41 -6.95 -15.16 2.82
N MET A 42 -6.46 -13.92 2.75
CA MET A 42 -5.14 -13.57 3.31
C MET A 42 -5.13 -13.68 4.84
N ILE A 43 -6.17 -13.21 5.51
CA ILE A 43 -6.34 -13.33 6.96
C ILE A 43 -6.38 -14.80 7.40
N ASP A 44 -7.14 -15.63 6.69
CA ASP A 44 -7.25 -17.06 7.02
C ASP A 44 -5.88 -17.76 6.87
N SER A 45 -5.16 -17.47 5.78
CA SER A 45 -3.80 -17.98 5.55
C SER A 45 -2.81 -17.49 6.62
N PHE A 46 -2.89 -16.22 7.01
CA PHE A 46 -2.08 -15.66 8.08
C PHE A 46 -2.33 -16.36 9.42
N LYS A 47 -3.60 -16.54 9.78
CA LYS A 47 -3.99 -17.23 11.03
C LYS A 47 -3.51 -18.67 11.05
N GLU A 48 -3.56 -19.37 9.92
CA GLU A 48 -3.05 -20.72 9.78
C GLU A 48 -1.53 -20.76 9.93
N HIS A 49 -0.82 -19.87 9.23
CA HIS A 49 0.65 -19.84 9.25
C HIS A 49 1.22 -19.50 10.63
N TYR A 50 0.59 -18.59 11.36
CA TYR A 50 1.04 -18.14 12.67
C TYR A 50 0.27 -18.77 13.84
N ALA A 51 -0.48 -19.85 13.58
CA ALA A 51 -1.31 -20.53 14.60
C ALA A 51 -0.53 -20.97 15.84
N ASP A 52 0.76 -21.27 15.71
CA ASP A 52 1.61 -21.69 16.83
C ASP A 52 2.12 -20.53 17.68
N TYR A 53 2.02 -19.29 17.21
CA TYR A 53 2.54 -18.12 17.91
C TYR A 53 1.49 -17.41 18.77
N ALA A 54 0.26 -17.27 18.28
CA ALA A 54 -0.81 -16.58 18.98
C ALA A 54 -2.19 -17.09 18.58
N ASN A 55 -3.21 -16.74 19.38
CA ASN A 55 -4.61 -16.90 19.02
C ASN A 55 -5.10 -15.58 18.43
N PHE A 56 -5.35 -15.55 17.12
CA PHE A 56 -5.73 -14.34 16.41
C PHE A 56 -7.26 -14.22 16.28
N ASP A 57 -7.83 -13.14 16.80
CA ASP A 57 -9.17 -12.64 16.47
C ASP A 57 -9.01 -11.43 15.56
N ILE A 58 -9.19 -11.62 14.25
CA ILE A 58 -9.02 -10.58 13.25
C ILE A 58 -10.38 -10.24 12.64
N GLN A 59 -10.80 -8.99 12.81
CA GLN A 59 -12.04 -8.46 12.27
C GLN A 59 -11.76 -7.65 11.02
N LEU A 60 -12.35 -8.05 9.91
CA LEU A 60 -12.26 -7.35 8.63
C LEU A 60 -13.46 -6.42 8.47
N GLY A 61 -13.19 -5.14 8.28
CA GLY A 61 -14.18 -4.11 7.99
C GLY A 61 -13.97 -3.48 6.62
N THR A 62 -14.96 -2.73 6.16
CA THR A 62 -14.91 -2.03 4.87
C THR A 62 -14.59 -0.57 5.06
N GLU A 63 -13.50 -0.10 4.44
CA GLU A 63 -13.13 1.29 4.30
C GLU A 63 -12.31 1.45 3.02
N SER A 64 -12.63 2.47 2.21
CA SER A 64 -11.90 2.75 0.98
C SER A 64 -10.59 3.50 1.27
N GLU A 65 -9.55 3.21 0.51
CA GLU A 65 -8.28 3.95 0.58
C GLU A 65 -8.44 5.45 0.29
N SER A 66 -9.49 5.84 -0.42
CA SER A 66 -9.76 7.26 -0.73
C SER A 66 -10.36 8.04 0.45
N THR A 67 -11.05 7.36 1.38
CA THR A 67 -11.74 7.95 2.54
C THR A 67 -11.11 7.59 3.88
N ALA A 68 -10.16 6.66 3.89
CA ALA A 68 -9.52 6.14 5.09
C ALA A 68 -8.98 7.23 6.01
N LYS A 69 -8.29 8.23 5.45
CA LYS A 69 -7.76 9.36 6.24
C LYS A 69 -8.85 10.05 7.05
N ASP A 70 -9.96 10.41 6.42
CA ASP A 70 -11.02 11.18 7.08
C ASP A 70 -11.68 10.35 8.19
N THR A 71 -11.89 9.06 7.95
CA THR A 71 -12.42 8.13 8.94
C THR A 71 -11.47 7.95 10.12
N VAL A 72 -10.17 7.74 9.86
CA VAL A 72 -9.13 7.60 10.89
C VAL A 72 -9.00 8.88 11.71
N LEU A 73 -8.94 10.06 11.07
CA LEU A 73 -8.76 11.33 11.77
C LEU A 73 -10.00 11.76 12.54
N ALA A 74 -11.18 11.22 12.23
CA ALA A 74 -12.37 11.46 13.04
C ALA A 74 -12.28 10.81 14.44
N ASP A 75 -11.67 9.62 14.54
CA ASP A 75 -11.41 8.92 15.80
C ASP A 75 -10.27 7.89 15.62
N ILE A 76 -9.06 8.30 15.95
CA ILE A 76 -7.86 7.47 15.79
C ILE A 76 -7.92 6.21 16.69
N GLU A 77 -8.48 6.31 17.89
CA GLU A 77 -8.56 5.18 18.83
C GLU A 77 -9.59 4.12 18.36
N ALA A 78 -10.62 4.56 17.64
CA ALA A 78 -11.63 3.68 17.08
C ALA A 78 -11.25 3.16 15.68
N ALA A 79 -10.20 3.68 15.05
CA ALA A 79 -9.74 3.25 13.74
C ALA A 79 -9.23 1.79 13.76
N ALA A 80 -9.13 1.19 12.57
CA ALA A 80 -8.52 -0.14 12.43
C ALA A 80 -7.01 -0.10 12.71
N ASP A 81 -6.46 -1.22 13.18
CA ASP A 81 -5.03 -1.39 13.44
C ASP A 81 -4.22 -1.46 12.13
N VAL A 82 -4.87 -1.95 11.06
CA VAL A 82 -4.28 -2.04 9.72
C VAL A 82 -5.31 -1.55 8.69
N TYR A 83 -4.90 -0.64 7.84
CA TYR A 83 -5.76 -0.10 6.79
C TYR A 83 -4.96 0.36 5.56
N SER A 84 -5.61 0.35 4.40
CA SER A 84 -5.08 0.93 3.17
C SER A 84 -5.48 2.39 3.04
N PHE A 85 -4.60 3.21 2.47
CA PHE A 85 -4.87 4.62 2.20
C PHE A 85 -4.11 5.11 0.96
N ALA A 86 -4.60 6.18 0.34
CA ALA A 86 -3.95 6.79 -0.80
C ALA A 86 -2.71 7.61 -0.37
N SER A 87 -1.66 7.61 -1.19
CA SER A 87 -0.35 8.18 -0.84
C SER A 87 -0.38 9.68 -0.52
N ASP A 88 -1.30 10.44 -1.09
CA ASP A 88 -1.51 11.87 -0.78
C ASP A 88 -2.03 12.13 0.63
N GLN A 89 -2.53 11.10 1.31
CA GLN A 89 -3.02 11.16 2.70
C GLN A 89 -1.90 10.95 3.74
N LEU A 90 -0.72 10.48 3.32
CA LEU A 90 0.36 10.08 4.23
C LEU A 90 0.74 11.17 5.23
N PHE A 91 0.94 12.40 4.75
CA PHE A 91 1.44 13.49 5.58
C PHE A 91 0.46 13.87 6.70
N ASP A 92 -0.83 13.88 6.40
CA ASP A 92 -1.86 14.19 7.39
C ASP A 92 -1.95 13.10 8.46
N LEU A 93 -1.92 11.83 8.06
CA LEU A 93 -1.94 10.69 8.98
C LEU A 93 -0.69 10.63 9.86
N VAL A 94 0.50 10.88 9.31
CA VAL A 94 1.75 10.94 10.11
C VAL A 94 1.72 12.13 11.08
N ASN A 95 1.28 13.31 10.63
CA ASN A 95 1.21 14.50 11.48
C ASN A 95 0.23 14.34 12.65
N ALA A 96 -0.82 13.57 12.45
CA ALA A 96 -1.81 13.23 13.48
C ALA A 96 -1.35 12.10 14.43
N GLY A 97 -0.22 11.44 14.15
CA GLY A 97 0.25 10.29 14.91
C GLY A 97 -0.56 9.01 14.68
N ALA A 98 -1.27 8.93 13.53
CA ALA A 98 -2.12 7.80 13.18
C ALA A 98 -1.37 6.64 12.50
N LEU A 99 -0.08 6.82 12.19
CA LEU A 99 0.76 5.79 11.58
C LEU A 99 1.99 5.51 12.44
N GLN A 100 2.29 4.23 12.61
CA GLN A 100 3.56 3.79 13.19
C GLN A 100 4.65 3.77 12.11
N SER A 101 5.88 4.11 12.49
CA SER A 101 7.05 3.98 11.63
C SER A 101 7.34 2.50 11.32
N VAL A 102 7.47 2.18 10.02
CA VAL A 102 7.91 0.84 9.59
C VAL A 102 9.38 0.60 9.96
N ASP A 103 10.21 1.66 10.00
CA ASP A 103 11.61 1.53 10.41
C ASP A 103 11.74 1.05 11.87
N GLU A 104 10.76 1.34 12.74
CA GLU A 104 10.73 0.82 14.12
C GLU A 104 10.32 -0.65 14.21
N MET A 105 9.77 -1.21 13.13
CA MET A 105 9.38 -2.63 13.04
C MET A 105 10.50 -3.54 12.52
N ASP A 106 11.70 -3.03 12.23
CA ASP A 106 12.77 -3.77 11.57
C ASP A 106 13.09 -5.10 12.28
N ALA A 107 13.25 -5.07 13.60
CA ALA A 107 13.51 -6.27 14.40
C ALA A 107 12.34 -7.29 14.35
N ALA A 108 11.11 -6.82 14.30
CA ALA A 108 9.94 -7.70 14.17
C ALA A 108 9.86 -8.29 12.76
N LEU A 109 10.13 -7.50 11.73
CA LEU A 109 10.19 -7.98 10.35
C LEU A 109 11.28 -9.03 10.17
N GLU A 110 12.47 -8.81 10.71
CA GLU A 110 13.55 -9.80 10.68
C GLU A 110 13.13 -11.08 11.41
N THR A 111 12.53 -10.93 12.60
CA THR A 111 12.15 -12.06 13.44
C THR A 111 11.02 -12.88 12.82
N TYR A 112 9.95 -12.26 12.34
CA TYR A 112 8.74 -12.97 11.93
C TYR A 112 8.58 -13.14 10.43
N ALA A 113 9.22 -12.31 9.63
CA ALA A 113 9.14 -12.38 8.18
C ALA A 113 10.48 -12.68 7.49
N GLY A 114 11.58 -12.75 8.24
CA GLY A 114 12.92 -12.95 7.68
C GLY A 114 13.32 -11.84 6.70
N LYS A 115 12.82 -10.63 6.90
CA LYS A 115 13.01 -9.46 6.05
C LYS A 115 13.40 -8.26 6.90
N SER A 116 14.31 -7.44 6.37
CA SER A 116 14.59 -6.12 6.93
C SER A 116 13.73 -5.04 6.26
N VAL A 117 13.66 -3.84 6.85
CA VAL A 117 13.07 -2.66 6.18
C VAL A 117 13.80 -2.34 4.89
N ALA A 118 15.12 -2.57 4.82
CA ALA A 118 15.88 -2.41 3.59
C ALA A 118 15.41 -3.38 2.49
N ASP A 119 15.06 -4.61 2.84
CA ASP A 119 14.49 -5.58 1.90
C ASP A 119 13.11 -5.13 1.41
N VAL A 120 12.27 -4.59 2.28
CA VAL A 120 10.98 -4.01 1.89
C VAL A 120 11.18 -2.86 0.90
N LYS A 121 12.09 -1.92 1.20
CA LYS A 121 12.38 -0.78 0.32
C LYS A 121 12.93 -1.25 -1.04
N SER A 122 13.80 -2.24 -1.07
CA SER A 122 14.43 -2.74 -2.30
C SER A 122 13.49 -3.60 -3.18
N ALA A 123 12.50 -4.24 -2.58
CA ALA A 123 11.52 -5.07 -3.28
C ALA A 123 10.43 -4.26 -3.99
N ASN A 124 10.32 -2.97 -3.70
CA ASN A 124 9.28 -2.09 -4.23
C ASN A 124 9.85 -1.05 -5.20
N ALA A 125 9.01 -0.53 -6.09
CA ALA A 125 9.38 0.56 -6.98
C ALA A 125 9.79 1.81 -6.17
N SER A 126 10.88 2.50 -6.58
CA SER A 126 11.41 3.64 -5.84
C SER A 126 10.37 4.75 -5.61
N GLY A 127 9.52 5.04 -6.61
CA GLY A 127 8.46 6.03 -6.48
C GLY A 127 7.40 5.67 -5.44
N SER A 128 7.05 4.37 -5.29
CA SER A 128 6.10 3.94 -4.27
C SER A 128 6.72 3.97 -2.86
N VAL A 129 8.02 3.68 -2.74
CA VAL A 129 8.76 3.84 -1.48
C VAL A 129 8.85 5.31 -1.08
N GLU A 130 9.16 6.20 -2.04
CA GLU A 130 9.20 7.65 -1.82
C GLU A 130 7.83 8.17 -1.36
N ALA A 131 6.75 7.75 -2.01
CA ALA A 131 5.38 8.12 -1.65
C ALA A 131 4.94 7.62 -0.26
N ALA A 132 5.55 6.55 0.24
CA ALA A 132 5.31 6.00 1.58
C ALA A 132 6.27 6.54 2.65
N THR A 133 7.15 7.49 2.29
CA THR A 133 8.22 8.01 3.14
C THR A 133 8.00 9.49 3.47
N LYS A 134 8.22 9.85 4.74
CA LYS A 134 8.26 11.23 5.20
C LYS A 134 9.52 11.46 6.03
N ASP A 135 10.27 12.50 5.70
CA ASP A 135 11.52 12.89 6.39
C ASP A 135 12.54 11.72 6.50
N GLY A 136 12.59 10.86 5.48
CA GLY A 136 13.49 9.70 5.40
C GLY A 136 12.98 8.44 6.09
N THR A 137 11.87 8.51 6.82
CA THR A 137 11.24 7.40 7.56
C THR A 137 10.09 6.79 6.75
N LEU A 138 10.06 5.48 6.62
CA LEU A 138 8.98 4.74 5.97
C LEU A 138 7.80 4.57 6.95
N TYR A 139 6.59 4.96 6.55
CA TYR A 139 5.38 4.89 7.37
C TYR A 139 4.30 3.96 6.83
N ALA A 140 4.48 3.43 5.64
CA ALA A 140 3.55 2.47 5.06
C ALA A 140 4.28 1.43 4.20
N PHE A 141 3.72 0.25 4.10
CA PHE A 141 4.15 -0.75 3.12
C PHE A 141 3.56 -0.38 1.76
N PRO A 142 4.37 -0.19 0.71
CA PRO A 142 3.85 0.07 -0.63
C PRO A 142 3.00 -1.10 -1.11
N MET A 143 1.74 -0.82 -1.51
CA MET A 143 0.79 -1.84 -1.95
C MET A 143 0.65 -1.86 -3.47
N SER A 144 0.65 -0.69 -4.12
CA SER A 144 0.55 -0.54 -5.57
C SER A 144 1.43 0.61 -6.06
N ALA A 145 2.02 0.44 -7.26
CA ALA A 145 2.80 1.47 -7.94
C ALA A 145 2.13 1.94 -9.25
N ASP A 146 0.98 1.38 -9.59
CA ASP A 146 0.33 1.57 -10.89
C ASP A 146 -0.75 2.65 -10.86
N ASN A 147 -1.11 3.15 -9.68
CA ASN A 147 -2.12 4.17 -9.53
C ASN A 147 -1.51 5.57 -9.67
N GLY A 148 -2.04 6.36 -10.60
CA GLY A 148 -1.55 7.70 -10.92
C GLY A 148 -2.60 8.56 -11.56
N TYR A 149 -2.24 9.83 -11.77
CA TYR A 149 -3.09 10.77 -12.49
C TYR A 149 -2.92 10.58 -13.99
N PHE A 150 -4.05 10.52 -14.71
CA PHE A 150 -4.09 10.34 -16.15
C PHE A 150 -4.85 11.47 -16.81
N LEU A 151 -4.36 11.88 -17.97
CA LEU A 151 -5.07 12.78 -18.87
C LEU A 151 -5.83 11.94 -19.91
N TYR A 152 -7.15 11.98 -19.85
CA TYR A 152 -8.00 11.44 -20.91
C TYR A 152 -8.33 12.52 -21.92
N TYR A 153 -8.15 12.24 -23.20
CA TYR A 153 -8.48 13.15 -24.27
C TYR A 153 -9.22 12.45 -25.42
N ASN A 154 -10.04 13.20 -26.15
CA ASN A 154 -10.70 12.70 -27.35
C ASN A 154 -9.69 12.71 -28.50
N SER A 155 -9.26 11.53 -28.96
CA SER A 155 -8.28 11.36 -30.04
C SER A 155 -8.75 11.82 -31.42
N GLU A 156 -10.05 12.10 -31.60
CA GLU A 156 -10.58 12.71 -32.82
C GLU A 156 -10.34 14.24 -32.87
N LEU A 157 -10.07 14.86 -31.71
CA LEU A 157 -9.93 16.31 -31.56
C LEU A 157 -8.53 16.76 -31.15
N VAL A 158 -7.79 15.89 -30.49
CA VAL A 158 -6.47 16.15 -29.91
C VAL A 158 -5.54 15.01 -30.30
N THR A 159 -4.38 15.35 -30.83
CA THR A 159 -3.35 14.33 -31.16
C THR A 159 -2.49 14.00 -29.93
N PRO A 160 -1.73 12.88 -29.94
CA PRO A 160 -0.78 12.58 -28.88
C PRO A 160 0.27 13.69 -28.66
N GLU A 161 0.67 14.38 -29.74
CA GLU A 161 1.61 15.50 -29.70
C GLU A 161 0.99 16.70 -28.98
N ASP A 162 -0.28 17.02 -29.27
CA ASP A 162 -1.01 18.09 -28.59
C ASP A 162 -1.20 17.83 -27.11
N ALA A 163 -1.28 16.57 -26.71
CA ALA A 163 -1.48 16.16 -25.32
C ALA A 163 -0.19 16.17 -24.46
N GLN A 164 0.97 16.46 -25.03
CA GLN A 164 2.25 16.41 -24.31
C GLN A 164 2.48 17.58 -23.35
N THR A 165 1.90 18.74 -23.62
CA THR A 165 2.00 19.93 -22.78
C THR A 165 0.66 20.59 -22.60
N TRP A 166 0.51 21.36 -21.50
CA TRP A 166 -0.70 22.15 -21.28
C TRP A 166 -0.93 23.18 -22.39
N ASP A 167 0.12 23.83 -22.88
CA ASP A 167 0.00 24.86 -23.90
C ASP A 167 -0.53 24.29 -25.23
N THR A 168 0.01 23.16 -25.67
CA THR A 168 -0.45 22.51 -26.91
C THR A 168 -1.84 21.91 -26.74
N LEU A 169 -2.16 21.33 -25.59
CA LEU A 169 -3.48 20.81 -25.29
C LEU A 169 -4.56 21.90 -25.29
N LEU A 170 -4.29 23.03 -24.65
CA LEU A 170 -5.22 24.14 -24.57
C LEU A 170 -5.44 24.76 -25.96
N ALA A 171 -4.38 24.90 -26.76
CA ALA A 171 -4.49 25.41 -28.14
C ALA A 171 -5.32 24.45 -29.03
N ALA A 172 -5.13 23.12 -28.88
CA ALA A 172 -5.93 22.13 -29.61
C ALA A 172 -7.40 22.16 -29.17
N ALA A 173 -7.66 22.30 -27.88
CA ALA A 173 -9.02 22.41 -27.35
C ALA A 173 -9.72 23.67 -27.85
N GLU A 174 -9.05 24.82 -27.84
CA GLU A 174 -9.58 26.08 -28.38
C GLU A 174 -9.91 25.96 -29.88
N LYS A 175 -9.00 25.41 -30.68
CA LYS A 175 -9.20 25.15 -32.11
C LYS A 175 -10.40 24.24 -32.36
N ALA A 176 -10.64 23.25 -31.47
CA ALA A 176 -11.80 22.37 -31.55
C ALA A 176 -13.08 23.01 -30.98
N GLY A 177 -13.04 24.23 -30.48
CA GLY A 177 -14.18 24.88 -29.80
C GLY A 177 -14.59 24.19 -28.51
N LYS A 178 -13.63 23.55 -27.79
CA LYS A 178 -13.82 22.80 -26.55
C LYS A 178 -13.07 23.45 -25.40
N LYS A 179 -13.40 23.00 -24.18
CA LYS A 179 -12.69 23.36 -22.95
C LYS A 179 -12.07 22.13 -22.35
N VAL A 180 -10.94 22.30 -21.69
CA VAL A 180 -10.34 21.25 -20.84
C VAL A 180 -11.03 21.31 -19.49
N GLY A 181 -11.60 20.17 -19.06
CA GLY A 181 -12.15 20.00 -17.73
C GLY A 181 -11.10 19.37 -16.79
N MET A 182 -11.04 19.85 -15.57
CA MET A 182 -10.14 19.33 -14.54
C MET A 182 -10.88 19.28 -13.20
N THR A 183 -10.73 18.20 -12.46
CA THR A 183 -11.12 18.16 -11.06
C THR A 183 -9.91 18.58 -10.23
N LEU A 184 -10.09 19.59 -9.40
CA LEU A 184 -9.14 19.99 -8.39
C LEU A 184 -9.75 19.53 -7.06
N ALA A 185 -9.24 18.41 -6.53
CA ALA A 185 -9.65 17.88 -5.23
C ALA A 185 -8.89 18.61 -4.11
#